data_a18c233e4e3bb4cec3e87650e662cccb
#
_entry.id   a18c233e4e3bb4cec3e87650e662cccb
#
_cell.length_a   1.000
_cell.length_b   1.000
_cell.length_c   1.000
_cell.angle_alpha   90.00
_cell.angle_beta   90.00
_cell.angle_gamma   90.00
#
_symmetry.space_group_name_H-M   'P 1'
#
loop_
_entity.id
_entity.type
_entity.pdbx_description
1 polymer ?
#
loop_
_entity_poly.entity_id
_entity_poly.type
_entity_poly.pdbx_seq_one_letter_code
_entity_poly.pdbx_strand_id
1 'polypeptide(L)'
;MHFISGFDLGDIPLDLEGKIALKLDYRRNGERLPGWEKVGIEFQIDQDVLKNLENEFRSLGGSPTRELLRLLGTRSRTVAELVNALRSPNVNYSDVALIIQKYYRDQRH
;
A
#
# COMPACT_ATOMS: atom_id res chain seq x y z
N MET A 1 -5.36 -7.53 15.98
CA MET A 1 -6.16 -7.48 14.77
C MET A 1 -6.09 -8.80 14.03
N HIS A 2 -7.14 -9.60 14.12
CA HIS A 2 -7.04 -10.99 13.74
C HIS A 2 -7.78 -11.36 12.46
N PHE A 3 -8.80 -10.58 12.08
CA PHE A 3 -9.59 -10.94 10.92
C PHE A 3 -8.87 -10.68 9.58
N ILE A 4 -7.72 -10.00 9.59
CA ILE A 4 -6.94 -9.77 8.37
C ILE A 4 -5.60 -10.50 8.38
N SER A 5 -5.27 -11.26 9.42
CA SER A 5 -3.93 -11.84 9.59
C SER A 5 -3.60 -12.92 8.58
N GLY A 6 -4.60 -13.55 7.97
CA GLY A 6 -4.37 -14.62 7.01
C GLY A 6 -4.40 -14.19 5.54
N PHE A 7 -4.53 -12.90 5.25
CA PHE A 7 -4.67 -12.43 3.88
C PHE A 7 -3.34 -11.93 3.32
N ASP A 8 -2.97 -12.43 2.14
CA ASP A 8 -1.77 -11.98 1.42
C ASP A 8 -2.07 -10.75 0.58
N LEU A 9 -1.08 -9.88 0.43
CA LEU A 9 -1.22 -8.71 -0.42
C LEU A 9 -1.41 -9.08 -1.90
N GLY A 10 -0.89 -10.23 -2.31
CA GLY A 10 -1.09 -10.70 -3.68
C GLY A 10 -2.55 -10.99 -4.01
N ASP A 11 -3.38 -11.22 -3.02
CA ASP A 11 -4.79 -11.55 -3.18
C ASP A 11 -5.73 -10.40 -2.85
N ILE A 12 -5.21 -9.19 -2.74
CA ILE A 12 -6.02 -8.04 -2.37
C ILE A 12 -7.05 -7.76 -3.50
N PRO A 13 -8.33 -7.54 -3.16
CA PRO A 13 -9.34 -7.27 -4.18
C PRO A 13 -9.07 -5.98 -4.96
N LEU A 14 -9.40 -5.99 -6.24
CA LEU A 14 -9.09 -4.85 -7.13
C LEU A 14 -9.78 -3.56 -6.70
N ASP A 15 -11.00 -3.64 -6.20
CA ASP A 15 -11.71 -2.44 -5.74
C ASP A 15 -11.05 -1.83 -4.51
N LEU A 16 -10.57 -2.66 -3.59
CA LEU A 16 -9.84 -2.18 -2.42
C LEU A 16 -8.49 -1.61 -2.85
N GLU A 17 -7.79 -2.31 -3.74
CA GLU A 17 -6.52 -1.83 -4.27
C GLU A 17 -6.67 -0.44 -4.89
N GLY A 18 -7.75 -0.21 -5.64
CA GLY A 18 -8.03 1.08 -6.23
C GLY A 18 -8.25 2.17 -5.19
N LYS A 19 -8.95 1.87 -4.10
CA LYS A 19 -9.16 2.83 -3.01
C LYS A 19 -7.84 3.20 -2.35
N ILE A 20 -6.99 2.22 -2.13
CA ILE A 20 -5.67 2.46 -1.54
C ILE A 20 -4.83 3.33 -2.48
N ALA A 21 -4.84 3.00 -3.78
CA ALA A 21 -4.06 3.73 -4.78
C ALA A 21 -4.46 5.20 -4.86
N LEU A 22 -5.76 5.50 -4.78
CA LEU A 22 -6.22 6.89 -4.82
C LEU A 22 -5.60 7.71 -3.69
N LYS A 23 -5.32 7.09 -2.56
CA LYS A 23 -4.73 7.78 -1.42
C LYS A 23 -3.21 7.80 -1.45
N LEU A 24 -2.59 6.75 -1.93
CA LEU A 24 -1.13 6.58 -1.81
C LEU A 24 -0.35 7.00 -3.06
N ASP A 25 -0.99 7.13 -4.22
CA ASP A 25 -0.28 7.51 -5.46
C ASP A 25 0.23 8.94 -5.42
N TYR A 26 -0.38 9.79 -4.61
CA TYR A 26 -0.09 11.23 -4.60
C TYR A 26 0.45 11.68 -3.25
N ARG A 27 1.21 12.79 -3.27
CA ARG A 27 1.70 13.40 -2.04
C ARG A 27 0.57 14.15 -1.35
N ARG A 28 0.55 14.08 -0.03
CA ARG A 28 -0.27 14.97 0.77
C ARG A 28 0.37 16.35 0.85
N ASN A 29 -0.43 17.37 1.10
CA ASN A 29 0.07 18.71 1.34
C ASN A 29 1.12 18.68 2.45
N GLY A 30 2.28 19.32 2.16
CA GLY A 30 3.37 19.39 3.14
C GLY A 30 4.28 18.20 3.20
N GLU A 31 3.95 17.11 2.48
CA GLU A 31 4.77 15.90 2.47
C GLU A 31 5.75 15.92 1.31
N ARG A 32 6.94 15.37 1.53
CA ARG A 32 7.98 15.30 0.50
C ARG A 32 7.78 14.14 -0.45
N LEU A 33 7.21 13.05 0.05
CA LEU A 33 7.06 11.81 -0.71
C LEU A 33 5.60 11.39 -0.79
N PRO A 34 5.20 10.75 -1.89
CA PRO A 34 3.87 10.15 -1.95
C PRO A 34 3.78 8.97 -0.99
N GLY A 35 2.55 8.62 -0.62
CA GLY A 35 2.34 7.58 0.38
C GLY A 35 2.91 6.22 -0.03
N TRP A 36 2.80 5.85 -1.31
CA TRP A 36 3.31 4.55 -1.77
C TRP A 36 4.82 4.45 -1.54
N GLU A 37 5.55 5.55 -1.74
CA GLU A 37 7.00 5.54 -1.56
C GLU A 37 7.37 5.40 -0.08
N LYS A 38 6.62 6.08 0.80
CA LYS A 38 6.80 5.93 2.25
C LYS A 38 6.57 4.49 2.69
N VAL A 39 5.52 3.85 2.16
CA VAL A 39 5.24 2.44 2.45
C VAL A 39 6.40 1.56 1.97
N GLY A 40 6.88 1.81 0.75
CA GLY A 40 8.01 1.06 0.22
C GLY A 40 9.24 1.15 1.10
N ILE A 41 9.54 2.34 1.60
CA ILE A 41 10.67 2.55 2.50
C ILE A 41 10.45 1.80 3.82
N GLU A 42 9.24 1.84 4.33
CA GLU A 42 8.90 1.14 5.57
C GLU A 42 9.12 -0.38 5.45
N PHE A 43 8.83 -0.95 4.27
CA PHE A 43 9.08 -2.36 3.98
C PHE A 43 10.53 -2.62 3.56
N GLN A 44 11.39 -1.60 3.62
CA GLN A 44 12.81 -1.73 3.29
C GLN A 44 13.05 -2.13 1.83
N ILE A 45 12.20 -1.66 0.94
CA ILE A 45 12.39 -1.85 -0.50
C ILE A 45 13.51 -0.92 -0.98
N ASP A 46 14.41 -1.46 -1.80
CA ASP A 46 15.53 -0.71 -2.35
C ASP A 46 15.06 0.55 -3.09
N GLN A 47 15.78 1.65 -2.90
CA GLN A 47 15.46 2.92 -3.53
C GLN A 47 15.45 2.81 -5.06
N ASP A 48 16.37 2.00 -5.61
CA ASP A 48 16.43 1.80 -7.06
C ASP A 48 15.16 1.12 -7.57
N VAL A 49 14.64 0.16 -6.82
CA VAL A 49 13.39 -0.52 -7.16
C VAL A 49 12.23 0.47 -7.13
N LEU A 50 12.16 1.30 -6.09
CA LEU A 50 11.10 2.32 -5.98
C LEU A 50 11.16 3.33 -7.12
N LYS A 51 12.35 3.77 -7.49
CA LYS A 51 12.55 4.69 -8.60
C LYS A 51 12.09 4.08 -9.91
N ASN A 52 12.40 2.82 -10.13
CA ASN A 52 11.99 2.12 -11.34
C ASN A 52 10.46 1.99 -11.42
N LEU A 53 9.82 1.70 -10.29
CA LEU A 53 8.36 1.65 -10.25
C LEU A 53 7.76 2.99 -10.64
N GLU A 54 8.29 4.08 -10.09
CA GLU A 54 7.79 5.40 -10.39
C GLU A 54 7.94 5.74 -11.87
N ASN A 55 9.14 5.54 -12.42
CA ASN A 55 9.42 5.92 -13.81
C ASN A 55 8.60 5.09 -14.79
N GLU A 56 8.53 3.79 -14.56
CA GLU A 56 7.86 2.87 -15.46
C GLU A 56 6.36 3.13 -15.52
N PHE A 57 5.75 3.33 -14.36
CA PHE A 57 4.30 3.45 -14.29
C PHE A 57 3.79 4.86 -14.54
N ARG A 58 4.59 5.89 -14.27
CA ARG A 58 4.21 7.24 -14.66
C ARG A 58 4.16 7.39 -16.17
N SER A 59 5.12 6.82 -16.87
CA SER A 59 5.18 6.94 -18.33
C SER A 59 4.06 6.16 -19.01
N LEU A 60 3.54 5.11 -18.36
CA LEU A 60 2.47 4.29 -18.92
C LEU A 60 1.08 4.64 -18.37
N GLY A 61 1.00 5.65 -17.49
CA GLY A 61 -0.26 6.05 -16.89
C GLY A 61 -0.78 5.09 -15.84
N GLY A 62 0.08 4.24 -15.28
CA GLY A 62 -0.31 3.29 -14.26
C GLY A 62 -0.24 3.85 -12.85
N SER A 63 -0.41 2.98 -11.87
CA SER A 63 -0.39 3.32 -10.45
C SER A 63 0.83 2.71 -9.78
N PRO A 64 1.75 3.53 -9.24
CA PRO A 64 2.88 3.00 -8.47
C PRO A 64 2.43 2.20 -7.25
N THR A 65 1.34 2.63 -6.60
CA THR A 65 0.81 1.91 -5.44
C THR A 65 0.40 0.49 -5.81
N ARG A 66 -0.32 0.31 -6.93
CA ARG A 66 -0.74 -1.02 -7.35
C ARG A 66 0.44 -1.93 -7.59
N GLU A 67 1.49 -1.42 -8.22
CA GLU A 67 2.67 -2.23 -8.50
C GLU A 67 3.46 -2.52 -7.25
N LEU A 68 3.53 -1.57 -6.32
CA LEU A 68 4.16 -1.83 -5.04
C LEU A 68 3.42 -2.95 -4.28
N LEU A 69 2.09 -2.91 -4.27
CA LEU A 69 1.32 -3.95 -3.60
C LEU A 69 1.54 -5.32 -4.24
N ARG A 70 1.65 -5.38 -5.56
CA ARG A 70 1.97 -6.64 -6.25
C ARG A 70 3.36 -7.13 -5.88
N LEU A 71 4.34 -6.23 -5.84
CA LEU A 71 5.70 -6.59 -5.43
C LEU A 71 5.71 -7.15 -4.02
N LEU A 72 5.03 -6.48 -3.09
CA LEU A 72 4.95 -6.97 -1.71
C LEU A 72 4.27 -8.33 -1.65
N GLY A 73 3.26 -8.55 -2.48
CA GLY A 73 2.61 -9.86 -2.59
C GLY A 73 3.58 -10.95 -3.04
N THR A 74 4.45 -10.65 -4.00
CA THR A 74 5.46 -11.62 -4.44
C THR A 74 6.49 -11.93 -3.36
N ARG A 75 6.62 -11.04 -2.38
CA ARG A 75 7.52 -11.25 -1.23
C ARG A 75 6.79 -11.83 -0.03
N SER A 76 5.58 -12.33 -0.24
CA SER A 76 4.75 -12.98 0.78
C SER A 76 4.37 -12.04 1.92
N ARG A 77 4.27 -10.74 1.65
CA ARG A 77 3.81 -9.78 2.64
C ARG A 77 2.30 -9.83 2.75
N THR A 78 1.80 -9.51 3.93
CA THR A 78 0.39 -9.67 4.26
C THR A 78 -0.33 -8.35 4.40
N VAL A 79 -1.66 -8.41 4.35
CA VAL A 79 -2.52 -7.24 4.59
C VAL A 79 -2.27 -6.68 5.98
N ALA A 80 -2.10 -7.55 6.98
CA ALA A 80 -1.82 -7.10 8.35
C ALA A 80 -0.52 -6.30 8.42
N GLU A 81 0.52 -6.75 7.71
CA GLU A 81 1.78 -6.02 7.66
C GLU A 81 1.61 -4.65 7.01
N LEU A 82 0.80 -4.57 5.96
CA LEU A 82 0.51 -3.28 5.31
C LEU A 82 -0.21 -2.33 6.26
N VAL A 83 -1.21 -2.84 6.99
CA VAL A 83 -1.93 -2.02 7.97
C VAL A 83 -0.97 -1.47 9.03
N ASN A 84 -0.08 -2.31 9.53
CA ASN A 84 0.91 -1.88 10.52
C ASN A 84 1.86 -0.82 9.94
N ALA A 85 2.30 -1.00 8.70
CA ALA A 85 3.16 -0.03 8.03
C ALA A 85 2.46 1.32 7.86
N LEU A 86 1.18 1.30 7.46
CA LEU A 86 0.40 2.52 7.28
C LEU A 86 0.21 3.29 8.59
N ARG A 87 0.17 2.58 9.71
CA ARG A 87 0.02 3.19 11.04
C ARG A 87 1.35 3.66 11.63
N SER A 88 2.47 3.26 11.03
CA SER A 88 3.78 3.68 11.51
C SER A 88 3.90 5.21 11.47
N PRO A 89 4.54 5.83 12.48
CA PRO A 89 4.78 7.28 12.46
C PRO A 89 5.54 7.74 11.23
N ASN A 90 6.37 6.88 10.66
CA ASN A 90 7.15 7.20 9.46
C ASN A 90 6.29 7.30 8.21
N VAL A 91 5.16 6.62 8.17
CA VAL A 91 4.25 6.62 7.04
C VAL A 91 3.05 7.52 7.32
N ASN A 92 2.41 7.32 8.45
CA ASN A 92 1.32 8.17 8.97
C ASN A 92 0.11 8.24 8.04
N TYR A 93 -0.36 7.06 7.61
CA TYR A 93 -1.57 6.94 6.79
C TYR A 93 -2.60 6.06 7.51
N SER A 94 -2.90 6.40 8.76
CA SER A 94 -3.86 5.63 9.57
C SER A 94 -5.26 5.63 8.96
N ASP A 95 -5.63 6.66 8.22
CA ASP A 95 -6.91 6.71 7.52
C ASP A 95 -7.02 5.60 6.47
N VAL A 96 -5.92 5.33 5.76
CA VAL A 96 -5.90 4.24 4.77
C VAL A 96 -5.95 2.89 5.49
N ALA A 97 -5.24 2.76 6.61
CA ALA A 97 -5.32 1.55 7.42
C ALA A 97 -6.76 1.25 7.84
N LEU A 98 -7.51 2.29 8.23
CA LEU A 98 -8.93 2.12 8.60
C LEU A 98 -9.78 1.69 7.41
N ILE A 99 -9.52 2.20 6.22
CA ILE A 99 -10.23 1.79 5.01
C ILE A 99 -10.06 0.29 4.79
N ILE A 100 -8.83 -0.20 4.93
CA ILE A 100 -8.53 -1.62 4.74
C ILE A 100 -9.22 -2.46 5.80
N GLN A 101 -9.10 -2.07 7.06
CA GLN A 101 -9.71 -2.82 8.16
C GLN A 101 -11.23 -2.87 8.04
N LYS A 102 -11.84 -1.76 7.67
CA LYS A 102 -13.28 -1.71 7.49
C LYS A 102 -13.73 -2.60 6.33
N TYR A 103 -12.99 -2.58 5.24
CA TYR A 103 -13.30 -3.42 4.08
C TYR A 103 -13.38 -4.90 4.47
N TYR A 104 -12.35 -5.41 5.14
CA TYR A 104 -12.33 -6.83 5.53
C TYR A 104 -13.35 -7.15 6.61
N ARG A 105 -13.58 -6.22 7.53
CA ARG A 105 -14.62 -6.41 8.55
C ARG A 105 -16.00 -6.54 7.91
N ASP A 106 -16.31 -5.70 6.93
CA ASP A 106 -17.61 -5.69 6.27
C ASP A 106 -17.82 -6.92 5.39
N GLN A 107 -16.75 -7.59 4.98
CA GLN A 107 -16.82 -8.81 4.18
C GLN A 107 -17.04 -10.08 5.00
N ARG A 108 -17.03 -9.97 6.32
CA ARG A 108 -17.10 -11.11 7.22
C ARG A 108 -18.53 -11.42 7.63
N HIS A 109 -19.32 -11.86 6.73
CA HIS A 109 -20.71 -12.21 7.07
C HIS A 109 -20.99 -13.68 6.86
#